data_c32cbc8b91cb423242d1fdcec2378b40
#
_entry.id   c32cbc8b91cb423242d1fdcec2378b40
#
_cell.length_a   1.000
_cell.length_b   1.000
_cell.length_c   1.000
_cell.angle_alpha   90.00
_cell.angle_beta   90.00
_cell.angle_gamma   90.00
#
_symmetry.space_group_name_H-M   'P 1'
#
loop_
_entity.id
_entity.type
_entity.pdbx_description
1 polymer ?
#
loop_
_entity_poly.entity_id
_entity_poly.type
_entity_poly.pdbx_seq_one_letter_code
_entity_poly.pdbx_strand_id
1 'polypeptide(L)'
;RKCDENVRIYSDEIYEHILFDGARHHSIAAIPGMKDKTLIATGASKSYSWTGGRIGWVVFPSVEEAKLFTNLNINYFSCIPPYNQEGARLAIESPESKRSIAEMNAAFEARRDVVVDALNAMPGVDCQVPKGAFYVFPNIAGAVQNLGADTAYAELPPEIQVRTSPSTLFQMFLLWNYQVATMD
;
A
#
# COMPACT_ATOMS: atom_id res chain seq x y z
N ARG A 1 22.47 -3.63 11.10
CA ARG A 1 22.14 -4.80 11.96
C ARG A 1 22.11 -6.01 11.03
N LYS A 2 22.83 -7.06 11.34
CA LYS A 2 22.73 -8.34 10.63
C LYS A 2 21.35 -8.94 10.94
N CYS A 3 20.56 -9.22 9.91
CA CYS A 3 19.33 -9.99 10.05
C CYS A 3 19.71 -11.45 10.37
N ASP A 4 18.95 -12.09 11.26
CA ASP A 4 19.10 -13.51 11.55
C ASP A 4 19.01 -14.32 10.25
N GLU A 5 19.82 -15.38 10.12
CA GLU A 5 19.85 -16.22 8.93
C GLU A 5 18.50 -16.90 8.64
N ASN A 6 17.72 -17.14 9.69
CA ASN A 6 16.41 -17.78 9.61
C ASN A 6 15.25 -16.83 9.31
N VAL A 7 15.48 -15.49 9.31
CA VAL A 7 14.42 -14.53 8.98
C VAL A 7 14.14 -14.55 7.49
N ARG A 8 12.88 -14.75 7.13
CA ARG A 8 12.36 -14.57 5.79
C ARG A 8 11.72 -13.19 5.66
N ILE A 9 11.87 -12.57 4.52
CA ILE A 9 11.30 -11.27 4.18
C ILE A 9 10.17 -11.51 3.20
N TYR A 10 8.98 -11.02 3.54
CA TYR A 10 7.86 -10.92 2.62
C TYR A 10 7.73 -9.46 2.22
N SER A 11 8.02 -9.15 0.96
CA SER A 11 7.96 -7.80 0.41
C SER A 11 6.72 -7.66 -0.48
N ASP A 12 5.76 -6.85 -0.05
CA ASP A 12 4.62 -6.49 -0.87
C ASP A 12 5.02 -5.29 -1.74
N GLU A 13 5.21 -5.55 -3.04
CA GLU A 13 5.67 -4.56 -4.01
C GLU A 13 4.54 -4.17 -5.00
N ILE A 14 3.28 -4.28 -4.59
CA ILE A 14 2.10 -4.06 -5.43
C ILE A 14 2.04 -2.67 -6.09
N TYR A 15 2.77 -1.67 -5.54
CA TYR A 15 2.85 -0.31 -6.03
C TYR A 15 4.12 -0.01 -6.84
N GLU A 16 4.89 -1.02 -7.26
CA GLU A 16 6.19 -0.88 -7.93
C GLU A 16 6.19 0.04 -9.15
N HIS A 17 5.06 0.19 -9.82
CA HIS A 17 4.89 1.05 -11.00
C HIS A 17 4.15 2.36 -10.73
N ILE A 18 3.63 2.59 -9.52
CA ILE A 18 2.94 3.84 -9.17
C ILE A 18 3.94 4.74 -8.43
N LEU A 19 4.69 5.52 -9.21
CA LEU A 19 5.81 6.32 -8.76
C LEU A 19 5.72 7.74 -9.33
N PHE A 20 6.14 8.73 -8.55
CA PHE A 20 6.05 10.15 -8.84
C PHE A 20 7.42 10.81 -8.79
N ASP A 21 7.52 12.03 -9.33
CA ASP A 21 8.74 12.87 -9.30
C ASP A 21 9.99 12.16 -9.84
N GLY A 22 9.84 11.26 -10.81
CA GLY A 22 10.96 10.49 -11.35
C GLY A 22 11.56 9.47 -10.38
N ALA A 23 10.87 9.15 -9.30
CA ALA A 23 11.29 8.12 -8.35
C ALA A 23 11.42 6.76 -9.03
N ARG A 24 12.25 5.90 -8.47
CA ARG A 24 12.43 4.52 -8.95
C ARG A 24 12.14 3.55 -7.82
N HIS A 25 11.47 2.46 -8.17
CA HIS A 25 11.28 1.36 -7.24
C HIS A 25 12.61 0.63 -7.01
N HIS A 26 12.86 0.29 -5.77
CA HIS A 26 14.00 -0.52 -5.35
C HIS A 26 13.50 -1.70 -4.54
N SER A 27 13.46 -2.88 -5.17
CA SER A 27 13.12 -4.10 -4.46
C SER A 27 14.16 -4.42 -3.38
N ILE A 28 13.72 -4.84 -2.21
CA ILE A 28 14.60 -5.31 -1.16
C ILE A 28 15.42 -6.52 -1.58
N ALA A 29 14.91 -7.33 -2.51
CA ALA A 29 15.62 -8.48 -3.08
C ALA A 29 16.85 -8.06 -3.92
N ALA A 30 16.93 -6.80 -4.38
CA ALA A 30 18.09 -6.28 -5.09
C ALA A 30 19.28 -5.92 -4.18
N ILE A 31 19.07 -5.86 -2.88
CA ILE A 31 20.13 -5.61 -1.89
C ILE A 31 21.01 -6.87 -1.77
N PRO A 32 22.35 -6.74 -1.80
CA PRO A 32 23.25 -7.90 -1.67
C PRO A 32 22.90 -8.76 -0.44
N GLY A 33 22.75 -10.06 -0.65
CA GLY A 33 22.41 -11.04 0.37
C GLY A 33 20.93 -11.11 0.78
N MET A 34 20.06 -10.31 0.15
CA MET A 34 18.61 -10.34 0.46
C MET A 34 17.81 -11.22 -0.49
N LYS A 35 18.32 -11.48 -1.70
CA LYS A 35 17.60 -12.25 -2.73
C LYS A 35 17.13 -13.62 -2.22
N ASP A 36 18.01 -14.35 -1.55
CA ASP A 36 17.76 -15.73 -1.11
C ASP A 36 16.84 -15.80 0.15
N LYS A 37 16.48 -14.65 0.70
CA LYS A 37 15.62 -14.52 1.89
C LYS A 37 14.29 -13.85 1.59
N THR A 38 14.10 -13.31 0.39
CA THR A 38 12.96 -12.43 0.07
C THR A 38 11.98 -13.13 -0.86
N LEU A 39 10.73 -13.14 -0.45
CA LEU A 39 9.56 -13.41 -1.30
C LEU A 39 8.99 -12.06 -1.73
N ILE A 40 8.80 -11.86 -3.02
CA ILE A 40 8.20 -10.63 -3.55
C ILE A 40 6.77 -10.96 -3.96
N ALA A 41 5.80 -10.29 -3.33
CA ALA A 41 4.40 -10.36 -3.73
C ALA A 41 4.04 -9.11 -4.53
N THR A 42 3.37 -9.28 -5.64
CA THR A 42 2.85 -8.20 -6.48
C THR A 42 1.64 -8.68 -7.27
N GLY A 43 1.08 -7.87 -8.15
CA GLY A 43 -0.10 -8.25 -8.90
C GLY A 43 -0.64 -7.16 -9.80
N ALA A 44 -1.74 -7.48 -10.47
CA ALA A 44 -2.35 -6.61 -11.47
C ALA A 44 -3.27 -5.53 -10.88
N SER A 45 -3.64 -5.64 -9.60
CA SER A 45 -4.69 -4.80 -9.00
C SER A 45 -4.38 -3.31 -9.01
N LYS A 46 -3.14 -2.92 -8.77
CA LYS A 46 -2.73 -1.52 -8.61
C LYS A 46 -2.05 -0.99 -9.87
N SER A 47 -0.87 -1.50 -10.19
CA SER A 47 -0.06 -1.04 -11.33
C SER A 47 -0.78 -1.14 -12.68
N TYR A 48 -1.68 -2.10 -12.84
CA TYR A 48 -2.44 -2.29 -14.07
C TYR A 48 -3.93 -1.94 -13.92
N SER A 49 -4.34 -1.30 -12.82
CA SER A 49 -5.74 -0.89 -12.53
C SER A 49 -6.76 -2.02 -12.67
N TRP A 50 -6.34 -3.28 -12.43
CA TRP A 50 -7.18 -4.45 -12.66
C TRP A 50 -7.55 -5.16 -11.35
N THR A 51 -8.23 -4.45 -10.46
CA THR A 51 -8.66 -4.98 -9.17
C THR A 51 -9.65 -6.13 -9.28
N GLY A 52 -10.55 -6.08 -10.27
CA GLY A 52 -11.56 -7.11 -10.53
C GLY A 52 -11.00 -8.41 -11.09
N GLY A 53 -9.80 -8.40 -11.67
CA GLY A 53 -9.14 -9.59 -12.22
C GLY A 53 -8.71 -10.60 -11.16
N ARG A 54 -8.61 -10.18 -9.91
CA ARG A 54 -8.23 -11.03 -8.76
C ARG A 54 -6.98 -11.86 -9.01
N ILE A 55 -5.94 -11.26 -9.57
CA ILE A 55 -4.70 -11.93 -9.93
C ILE A 55 -3.48 -11.21 -9.35
N GLY A 56 -2.62 -11.99 -8.75
CA GLY A 56 -1.31 -11.59 -8.26
C GLY A 56 -0.34 -12.78 -8.41
N TRP A 57 0.91 -12.52 -8.15
CA TRP A 57 1.97 -13.53 -8.21
C TRP A 57 3.01 -13.28 -7.13
N VAL A 58 3.73 -14.33 -6.79
CA VAL A 58 4.84 -14.29 -5.85
C VAL A 58 6.09 -14.81 -6.53
N VAL A 59 7.18 -14.03 -6.42
CA VAL A 59 8.50 -14.47 -6.84
C VAL A 59 9.21 -15.05 -5.62
N PHE A 60 9.62 -16.31 -5.73
CA PHE A 60 10.27 -17.04 -4.65
C PHE A 60 11.79 -17.07 -4.85
N PRO A 61 12.57 -17.16 -3.77
CA PRO A 61 14.02 -17.29 -3.87
C PRO A 61 14.45 -18.64 -4.47
N SER A 62 13.63 -19.69 -4.36
CA SER A 62 13.94 -21.01 -4.93
C SER A 62 12.73 -21.67 -5.59
N VAL A 63 13.00 -22.60 -6.49
CA VAL A 63 11.97 -23.43 -7.14
C VAL A 63 11.29 -24.36 -6.13
N GLU A 64 12.02 -24.82 -5.14
CA GLU A 64 11.51 -25.71 -4.07
C GLU A 64 10.45 -24.97 -3.25
N GLU A 65 10.72 -23.72 -2.84
CA GLU A 65 9.75 -22.89 -2.14
C GLU A 65 8.53 -22.60 -3.02
N ALA A 66 8.73 -22.27 -4.29
CA ALA A 66 7.62 -22.06 -5.22
C ALA A 66 6.72 -23.30 -5.35
N LYS A 67 7.29 -24.50 -5.44
CA LYS A 67 6.53 -25.76 -5.48
C LYS A 67 5.73 -26.01 -4.20
N LEU A 68 6.32 -25.70 -3.04
CA LEU A 68 5.63 -25.84 -1.77
C LEU A 68 4.39 -24.94 -1.74
N PHE A 69 4.52 -23.68 -2.11
CA PHE A 69 3.39 -22.73 -2.17
C PHE A 69 2.37 -23.12 -3.25
N THR A 70 2.80 -23.64 -4.39
CA THR A 70 1.88 -24.17 -5.42
C THR A 70 1.03 -25.30 -4.84
N ASN A 71 1.61 -26.22 -4.11
CA ASN A 71 0.87 -27.32 -3.47
C ASN A 71 -0.13 -26.81 -2.42
N LEU A 72 0.25 -25.78 -1.66
CA LEU A 72 -0.67 -25.14 -0.72
C LEU A 72 -1.83 -24.46 -1.45
N ASN A 73 -1.55 -23.73 -2.52
CA ASN A 73 -2.57 -23.02 -3.30
C ASN A 73 -3.62 -23.97 -3.91
N ILE A 74 -3.25 -25.16 -4.34
CA ILE A 74 -4.19 -26.17 -4.84
C ILE A 74 -5.29 -26.44 -3.80
N ASN A 75 -4.95 -26.45 -2.52
CA ASN A 75 -5.89 -26.72 -1.44
C ASN A 75 -6.72 -25.50 -1.01
N TYR A 76 -6.18 -24.27 -1.18
CA TYR A 76 -6.87 -23.05 -0.77
C TYR A 76 -7.71 -22.42 -1.87
N PHE A 77 -7.21 -22.40 -3.11
CA PHE A 77 -7.79 -21.62 -4.22
C PHE A 77 -8.06 -22.46 -5.46
N SER A 78 -7.63 -23.73 -5.50
CA SER A 78 -7.61 -24.59 -6.68
C SER A 78 -6.71 -24.01 -7.78
N CYS A 79 -7.21 -23.08 -8.57
CA CYS A 79 -6.43 -22.38 -9.59
C CYS A 79 -6.99 -20.97 -9.86
N ILE A 80 -6.14 -20.12 -10.39
CA ILE A 80 -6.56 -18.85 -11.00
C ILE A 80 -7.06 -19.16 -12.41
N PRO A 81 -8.21 -18.59 -12.84
CA PRO A 81 -8.74 -18.83 -14.18
C PRO A 81 -7.71 -18.55 -15.29
N PRO A 82 -7.52 -19.44 -16.26
CA PRO A 82 -6.51 -19.28 -17.32
C PRO A 82 -6.61 -17.97 -18.10
N TYR A 83 -7.83 -17.48 -18.32
CA TYR A 83 -8.03 -16.19 -19.02
C TYR A 83 -7.52 -15.00 -18.19
N ASN A 84 -7.56 -15.06 -16.86
CA ASN A 84 -6.96 -14.03 -16.00
C ASN A 84 -5.43 -14.11 -16.03
N GLN A 85 -4.88 -15.32 -16.07
CA GLN A 85 -3.43 -15.50 -16.21
C GLN A 85 -2.92 -14.95 -17.54
N GLU A 86 -3.64 -15.23 -18.64
CA GLU A 86 -3.30 -14.69 -19.96
C GLU A 86 -3.45 -13.16 -20.01
N GLY A 87 -4.51 -12.61 -19.39
CA GLY A 87 -4.67 -11.17 -19.25
C GLY A 87 -3.52 -10.52 -18.48
N ALA A 88 -3.06 -11.14 -17.37
CA ALA A 88 -1.90 -10.65 -16.61
C ALA A 88 -0.60 -10.74 -17.42
N ARG A 89 -0.38 -11.82 -18.16
CA ARG A 89 0.76 -11.96 -19.08
C ARG A 89 0.79 -10.82 -20.10
N LEU A 90 -0.34 -10.56 -20.74
CA LEU A 90 -0.47 -9.45 -21.69
C LEU A 90 -0.24 -8.10 -21.04
N ALA A 91 -0.76 -7.86 -19.83
CA ALA A 91 -0.54 -6.62 -19.10
C ALA A 91 0.96 -6.40 -18.80
N ILE A 92 1.71 -7.46 -18.47
CA ILE A 92 3.14 -7.37 -18.18
C ILE A 92 3.97 -7.15 -19.46
N GLU A 93 3.64 -7.87 -20.53
CA GLU A 93 4.44 -7.93 -21.75
C GLU A 93 4.10 -6.82 -22.77
N SER A 94 2.88 -6.29 -22.74
CA SER A 94 2.43 -5.31 -23.73
C SER A 94 3.14 -3.95 -23.58
N PRO A 95 3.66 -3.39 -24.68
CA PRO A 95 4.17 -2.03 -24.67
C PRO A 95 3.09 -0.97 -24.38
N GLU A 96 1.81 -1.26 -24.69
CA GLU A 96 0.68 -0.40 -24.40
C GLU A 96 0.48 -0.19 -22.89
N SER A 97 0.79 -1.21 -22.09
CA SER A 97 0.72 -1.11 -20.61
C SER A 97 1.62 -0.03 -20.07
N LYS A 98 2.82 0.15 -20.64
CA LYS A 98 3.74 1.21 -20.23
C LYS A 98 3.14 2.61 -20.44
N ARG A 99 2.45 2.81 -21.57
CA ARG A 99 1.75 4.06 -21.86
C ARG A 99 0.61 4.28 -20.88
N SER A 100 -0.24 3.28 -20.68
CA SER A 100 -1.37 3.37 -19.75
C SER A 100 -0.92 3.63 -18.30
N ILE A 101 0.17 2.99 -17.85
CA ILE A 101 0.76 3.24 -16.53
C ILE A 101 1.29 4.68 -16.44
N ALA A 102 1.95 5.20 -17.46
CA ALA A 102 2.44 6.58 -17.46
C ALA A 102 1.30 7.60 -17.40
N GLU A 103 0.23 7.40 -18.16
CA GLU A 103 -0.98 8.23 -18.13
C GLU A 103 -1.66 8.19 -16.76
N MET A 104 -1.80 6.99 -16.17
CA MET A 104 -2.34 6.80 -14.83
C MET A 104 -1.48 7.51 -13.77
N ASN A 105 -0.15 7.36 -13.84
CA ASN A 105 0.76 7.99 -12.90
C ASN A 105 0.67 9.51 -12.97
N ALA A 106 0.64 10.11 -14.16
CA ALA A 106 0.48 11.54 -14.31
C ALA A 106 -0.83 12.06 -13.66
N ALA A 107 -1.93 11.32 -13.80
CA ALA A 107 -3.19 11.65 -13.14
C ALA A 107 -3.13 11.51 -11.62
N PHE A 108 -2.46 10.48 -11.09
CA PHE A 108 -2.28 10.30 -9.65
C PHE A 108 -1.34 11.35 -9.06
N GLU A 109 -0.27 11.71 -9.74
CA GLU A 109 0.67 12.74 -9.32
C GLU A 109 -0.03 14.10 -9.19
N ALA A 110 -0.81 14.50 -10.19
CA ALA A 110 -1.59 15.73 -10.12
C ALA A 110 -2.61 15.73 -8.97
N ARG A 111 -3.27 14.59 -8.71
CA ARG A 111 -4.21 14.45 -7.58
C ARG A 111 -3.49 14.50 -6.24
N ARG A 112 -2.32 13.85 -6.13
CA ARG A 112 -1.45 13.90 -4.95
C ARG A 112 -1.13 15.34 -4.59
N ASP A 113 -0.69 16.15 -5.55
CA ASP A 113 -0.29 17.54 -5.32
C ASP A 113 -1.46 18.34 -4.75
N VAL A 114 -2.64 18.24 -5.36
CA VAL A 114 -3.85 18.92 -4.86
C VAL A 114 -4.19 18.50 -3.42
N VAL A 115 -4.09 17.19 -3.11
CA VAL A 115 -4.42 16.70 -1.77
C VAL A 115 -3.38 17.12 -0.74
N VAL A 116 -2.10 17.04 -1.07
CA VAL A 116 -1.01 17.43 -0.15
C VAL A 116 -1.04 18.93 0.13
N ASP A 117 -1.25 19.76 -0.90
CA ASP A 117 -1.37 21.21 -0.73
C ASP A 117 -2.57 21.58 0.13
N ALA A 118 -3.72 20.93 -0.09
CA ALA A 118 -4.92 21.16 0.71
C ALA A 118 -4.73 20.73 2.18
N LEU A 119 -4.08 19.59 2.43
CA LEU A 119 -3.78 19.12 3.79
C LEU A 119 -2.80 20.07 4.51
N ASN A 120 -1.74 20.51 3.84
CA ASN A 120 -0.75 21.41 4.41
C ASN A 120 -1.27 22.84 4.64
N ALA A 121 -2.38 23.22 3.98
CA ALA A 121 -3.07 24.46 4.27
C ALA A 121 -3.95 24.41 5.54
N MET A 122 -4.19 23.20 6.10
CA MET A 122 -5.01 23.03 7.29
C MET A 122 -4.19 23.28 8.58
N PRO A 123 -4.68 24.08 9.54
CA PRO A 123 -3.97 24.33 10.80
C PRO A 123 -3.74 23.04 11.60
N GLY A 124 -2.49 22.75 11.92
CA GLY A 124 -2.11 21.58 12.73
C GLY A 124 -2.00 20.28 11.95
N VAL A 125 -2.02 20.33 10.62
CA VAL A 125 -1.75 19.19 9.74
C VAL A 125 -0.42 19.41 9.03
N ASP A 126 0.39 18.36 8.93
CA ASP A 126 1.65 18.33 8.17
C ASP A 126 1.69 17.03 7.35
N CYS A 127 1.74 17.15 6.04
CA CYS A 127 1.75 16.03 5.12
C CYS A 127 2.99 16.06 4.23
N GLN A 128 3.83 15.07 4.38
CA GLN A 128 4.96 14.87 3.48
C GLN A 128 4.49 14.45 2.10
N VAL A 129 5.17 14.95 1.06
CA VAL A 129 4.87 14.59 -0.33
C VAL A 129 5.29 13.14 -0.60
N PRO A 130 4.36 12.19 -0.83
CA PRO A 130 4.72 10.83 -1.14
C PRO A 130 5.28 10.70 -2.56
N LYS A 131 6.27 9.83 -2.73
CA LYS A 131 6.91 9.56 -4.03
C LYS A 131 6.36 8.35 -4.76
N GLY A 132 5.29 7.77 -4.28
CA GLY A 132 4.63 6.62 -4.89
C GLY A 132 3.38 6.20 -4.14
N ALA A 133 2.71 5.18 -4.66
CA ALA A 133 1.38 4.72 -4.26
C ALA A 133 0.31 5.83 -4.44
N PHE A 134 -0.89 5.64 -3.93
CA PHE A 134 -1.96 6.65 -3.97
C PHE A 134 -2.48 6.97 -2.57
N TYR A 135 -1.62 6.82 -1.56
CA TYR A 135 -1.91 7.19 -0.17
C TYR A 135 -1.15 8.47 0.20
N VAL A 136 -1.79 9.26 1.04
CA VAL A 136 -1.14 10.33 1.81
C VAL A 136 -1.21 9.96 3.29
N PHE A 137 -0.20 10.30 4.06
CA PHE A 137 -0.12 10.01 5.49
C PHE A 137 0.22 11.27 6.27
N PRO A 138 -0.79 12.12 6.54
CA PRO A 138 -0.59 13.38 7.23
C PRO A 138 -0.35 13.16 8.73
N ASN A 139 0.55 13.95 9.30
CA ASN A 139 0.62 14.14 10.74
C ASN A 139 -0.50 15.10 11.16
N ILE A 140 -1.43 14.60 11.95
CA ILE A 140 -2.62 15.34 12.41
C ILE A 140 -2.53 15.73 13.90
N ALA A 141 -1.38 15.58 14.56
CA ALA A 141 -1.25 15.81 15.98
C ALA A 141 -1.71 17.21 16.40
N GLY A 142 -1.35 18.25 15.64
CA GLY A 142 -1.81 19.60 15.88
C GLY A 142 -3.31 19.78 15.70
N ALA A 143 -3.92 19.13 14.68
CA ALA A 143 -5.36 19.18 14.47
C ALA A 143 -6.13 18.48 15.60
N VAL A 144 -5.65 17.32 16.06
CA VAL A 144 -6.20 16.57 17.19
C VAL A 144 -6.21 17.43 18.45
N GLN A 145 -5.11 18.14 18.75
CA GLN A 145 -5.02 19.07 19.88
C GLN A 145 -5.98 20.27 19.72
N ASN A 146 -5.99 20.89 18.56
CA ASN A 146 -6.85 22.04 18.29
C ASN A 146 -8.35 21.74 18.44
N LEU A 147 -8.73 20.50 18.16
CA LEU A 147 -10.12 20.01 18.28
C LEU A 147 -10.43 19.37 19.64
N GLY A 148 -9.44 19.24 20.52
CA GLY A 148 -9.60 18.62 21.83
C GLY A 148 -9.84 17.11 21.81
N ALA A 149 -9.47 16.44 20.72
CA ALA A 149 -9.69 15.00 20.61
C ALA A 149 -8.79 14.16 21.54
N ASP A 150 -7.63 14.67 21.89
CA ASP A 150 -6.75 14.10 22.91
C ASP A 150 -7.37 14.18 24.32
N THR A 151 -7.99 15.31 24.65
CA THR A 151 -8.75 15.48 25.90
C THR A 151 -9.94 14.53 25.94
N ALA A 152 -10.73 14.50 24.86
CA ALA A 152 -11.86 13.57 24.74
C ALA A 152 -11.43 12.10 24.86
N TYR A 153 -10.28 11.73 24.32
CA TYR A 153 -9.72 10.38 24.49
C TYR A 153 -9.35 10.08 25.94
N ALA A 154 -8.73 11.05 26.65
CA ALA A 154 -8.34 10.87 28.04
C ALA A 154 -9.52 10.73 28.99
N GLU A 155 -10.70 11.25 28.63
CA GLU A 155 -11.94 11.13 29.40
C GLU A 155 -12.69 9.81 29.16
N LEU A 156 -12.29 9.02 28.17
CA LEU A 156 -12.94 7.71 27.90
C LEU A 156 -12.65 6.71 29.05
N PRO A 157 -13.59 5.78 29.30
CA PRO A 157 -13.33 4.66 30.19
C PRO A 157 -12.10 3.85 29.77
N PRO A 158 -11.28 3.33 30.71
CA PRO A 158 -10.04 2.61 30.40
C PRO A 158 -10.24 1.43 29.42
N GLU A 159 -11.34 0.73 29.52
CA GLU A 159 -11.69 -0.39 28.64
C GLU A 159 -11.95 0.03 27.19
N ILE A 160 -12.32 1.29 26.97
CA ILE A 160 -12.48 1.88 25.64
C ILE A 160 -11.14 2.42 25.13
N GLN A 161 -10.36 3.08 26.00
CA GLN A 161 -9.03 3.60 25.62
C GLN A 161 -8.10 2.51 25.09
N VAL A 162 -8.16 1.29 25.63
CA VAL A 162 -7.36 0.14 25.15
C VAL A 162 -7.71 -0.28 23.74
N ARG A 163 -8.92 0.05 23.24
CA ARG A 163 -9.44 -0.37 21.93
C ARG A 163 -9.50 0.75 20.90
N THR A 164 -9.05 1.93 21.25
CA THR A 164 -9.10 3.10 20.36
C THR A 164 -7.85 3.97 20.57
N SER A 165 -7.74 5.02 19.79
CA SER A 165 -6.67 6.02 19.85
C SER A 165 -7.25 7.42 19.61
N PRO A 166 -6.51 8.50 19.89
CA PRO A 166 -6.92 9.84 19.45
C PRO A 166 -7.15 9.94 17.95
N SER A 167 -6.37 9.19 17.15
CA SER A 167 -6.48 9.07 15.70
C SER A 167 -7.80 8.41 15.29
N THR A 168 -8.17 7.30 15.94
CA THR A 168 -9.46 6.62 15.72
C THR A 168 -10.63 7.54 16.05
N LEU A 169 -10.56 8.30 17.16
CA LEU A 169 -11.61 9.27 17.51
C LEU A 169 -11.74 10.36 16.44
N PHE A 170 -10.62 10.88 15.96
CA PHE A 170 -10.61 11.86 14.88
C PHE A 170 -11.21 11.31 13.59
N GLN A 171 -10.86 10.08 13.22
CA GLN A 171 -11.45 9.36 12.10
C GLN A 171 -12.98 9.26 12.23
N MET A 172 -13.45 8.82 13.40
CA MET A 172 -14.88 8.70 13.67
C MET A 172 -15.59 10.06 13.63
N PHE A 173 -14.97 11.11 14.16
CA PHE A 173 -15.47 12.46 14.09
C PHE A 173 -15.65 12.94 12.64
N LEU A 174 -14.67 12.70 11.77
CA LEU A 174 -14.75 13.03 10.35
C LEU A 174 -15.86 12.24 9.65
N LEU A 175 -15.95 10.95 9.95
CA LEU A 175 -16.96 10.08 9.34
C LEU A 175 -18.38 10.52 9.70
N TRP A 176 -18.66 10.71 11.00
CA TRP A 176 -20.00 11.00 11.48
C TRP A 176 -20.47 12.43 11.20
N ASN A 177 -19.57 13.42 11.28
CA ASN A 177 -19.97 14.82 11.15
C ASN A 177 -19.81 15.35 9.72
N TYR A 178 -18.86 14.81 8.95
CA TYR A 178 -18.50 15.34 7.64
C TYR A 178 -18.58 14.29 6.50
N GLN A 179 -18.94 13.05 6.82
CA GLN A 179 -19.05 11.94 5.85
C GLN A 179 -17.72 11.68 5.09
N VAL A 180 -16.59 11.96 5.75
CA VAL A 180 -15.25 11.72 5.23
C VAL A 180 -14.71 10.45 5.86
N ALA A 181 -14.46 9.43 5.03
CA ALA A 181 -13.85 8.17 5.46
C ALA A 181 -12.33 8.24 5.31
N THR A 182 -11.61 8.02 6.39
CA THR A 182 -10.15 7.89 6.44
C THR A 182 -9.77 6.55 7.03
N MET A 183 -8.50 6.17 6.91
CA MET A 183 -7.93 5.05 7.65
C MET A 183 -7.22 5.58 8.91
N ASP A 184 -7.25 4.77 9.98
CA ASP A 184 -6.55 5.05 11.23
C ASP A 184 -5.10 4.51 11.15
#